data_19f48dd4581481e90d06a924a0cc671c
#
_entry.id   19f48dd4581481e90d06a924a0cc671c
#
_cell.length_a   1.000
_cell.length_b   1.000
_cell.length_c   1.000
_cell.angle_alpha   90.00
_cell.angle_beta   90.00
_cell.angle_gamma   90.00
#
_symmetry.space_group_name_H-M   'P 1'
#
loop_
_entity.id
_entity.type
_entity.pdbx_description
1 polymer ?
#
loop_
_entity_poly.entity_id
_entity_poly.type
_entity_poly.pdbx_seq_one_letter_code
_entity_poly.pdbx_strand_id
1 'polypeptide(L)'
;MPILAILLLLISAVLHTSWNLLIKQSDEKYIVTWWMVTIGGMFAIIMLFFTGLPPRTMWIFALVSICVEATYFITLSYAYHDHDFSLIYPVARGSAPAFLTLWSFLFLHEKLTTGGLLGLGFIIVGLLIIGINTLTQAHVTQLHFKGAAVAVFIALLISIYTTIDGAAVHNGFALPYVMSMFALVPILITPFIFRQYKWERIKMALVDQPIRVPLAGILGVLAYLMAVFSYSIAPLSYAGSIREVSVVFGALAGWWFLKEKMGGIRLLGAIVIFAGIVIIAVLG
;
A
#
# COMPACT_ATOMS: atom_id res chain seq x y z
N MET A 1 9.16 19.68 -3.96
CA MET A 1 8.48 18.54 -4.62
C MET A 1 7.39 19.03 -5.57
N PRO A 2 7.15 18.43 -6.77
CA PRO A 2 6.07 18.85 -7.68
C PRO A 2 4.67 18.72 -7.04
N ILE A 3 3.84 19.76 -7.16
CA ILE A 3 2.47 19.77 -6.62
C ILE A 3 1.63 18.63 -7.22
N LEU A 4 1.81 18.31 -8.51
CA LEU A 4 1.14 17.21 -9.18
C LEU A 4 1.40 15.87 -8.47
N ALA A 5 2.66 15.60 -8.10
CA ALA A 5 3.00 14.37 -7.38
C ALA A 5 2.28 14.30 -6.02
N ILE A 6 2.22 15.40 -5.27
CA ILE A 6 1.52 15.46 -3.98
C ILE A 6 0.01 15.17 -4.17
N LEU A 7 -0.63 15.81 -5.14
CA LEU A 7 -2.05 15.60 -5.41
C LEU A 7 -2.35 14.15 -5.80
N LEU A 8 -1.54 13.56 -6.69
CA LEU A 8 -1.67 12.16 -7.08
C LEU A 8 -1.52 11.21 -5.90
N LEU A 9 -0.56 11.48 -5.02
CA LEU A 9 -0.33 10.66 -3.81
C LEU A 9 -1.47 10.78 -2.79
N LEU A 10 -2.03 11.97 -2.62
CA LEU A 10 -3.20 12.16 -1.75
C LEU A 10 -4.43 11.44 -2.29
N ILE A 11 -4.70 11.54 -3.60
CA ILE A 11 -5.77 10.79 -4.25
C ILE A 11 -5.51 9.29 -4.14
N SER A 12 -4.27 8.84 -4.44
CA SER A 12 -3.85 7.45 -4.25
C SER A 12 -4.13 6.94 -2.84
N ALA A 13 -3.81 7.75 -1.81
CA ALA A 13 -4.02 7.39 -0.42
C ALA A 13 -5.52 7.24 -0.06
N VAL A 14 -6.39 8.10 -0.61
CA VAL A 14 -7.85 7.96 -0.45
C VAL A 14 -8.36 6.69 -1.12
N LEU A 15 -7.98 6.45 -2.39
CA LEU A 15 -8.37 5.24 -3.13
C LEU A 15 -7.85 3.97 -2.43
N HIS A 16 -6.61 4.02 -1.93
CA HIS A 16 -5.99 2.94 -1.17
C HIS A 16 -6.76 2.62 0.11
N THR A 17 -7.14 3.65 0.87
CA THR A 17 -7.97 3.49 2.06
C THR A 17 -9.34 2.91 1.71
N SER A 18 -9.94 3.36 0.61
CA SER A 18 -11.27 2.94 0.18
C SER A 18 -11.33 1.44 -0.14
N TRP A 19 -10.38 0.91 -0.95
CA TRP A 19 -10.41 -0.51 -1.25
C TRP A 19 -10.06 -1.38 -0.03
N ASN A 20 -9.16 -0.91 0.86
CA ASN A 20 -8.89 -1.61 2.12
C ASN A 20 -10.14 -1.70 3.00
N LEU A 21 -10.93 -0.62 3.07
CA LEU A 21 -12.18 -0.61 3.84
C LEU A 21 -13.20 -1.62 3.26
N LEU A 22 -13.30 -1.71 1.93
CA LEU A 22 -14.18 -2.68 1.27
C LEU A 22 -13.79 -4.13 1.61
N ILE A 23 -12.49 -4.46 1.62
CA ILE A 23 -12.00 -5.80 2.01
C ILE A 23 -12.20 -6.05 3.50
N LYS A 24 -11.94 -5.05 4.35
CA LYS A 24 -12.11 -5.19 5.81
C LYS A 24 -13.53 -5.63 6.19
N GLN A 25 -14.52 -5.19 5.44
CA GLN A 25 -15.94 -5.52 5.67
C GLN A 25 -16.34 -6.93 5.19
N SER A 26 -15.42 -7.69 4.57
CA SER A 26 -15.68 -9.06 4.12
C SER A 26 -15.22 -10.08 5.16
N ASP A 27 -15.97 -11.18 5.28
CA ASP A 27 -15.60 -12.32 6.11
C ASP A 27 -14.51 -13.19 5.44
N GLU A 28 -14.52 -13.28 4.11
CA GLU A 28 -13.64 -14.11 3.28
C GLU A 28 -12.44 -13.31 2.73
N LYS A 29 -11.63 -12.72 3.61
CA LYS A 29 -10.56 -11.77 3.23
C LYS A 29 -9.57 -12.30 2.19
N TYR A 30 -9.13 -13.57 2.29
CA TYR A 30 -8.24 -14.20 1.31
C TYR A 30 -8.86 -14.25 -0.09
N ILE A 31 -10.10 -14.74 -0.15
CA ILE A 31 -10.83 -14.93 -1.42
C ILE A 31 -11.15 -13.58 -2.04
N VAL A 32 -11.61 -12.61 -1.21
CA VAL A 32 -11.94 -11.27 -1.68
C VAL A 32 -10.70 -10.51 -2.15
N THR A 33 -9.56 -10.65 -1.46
CA THR A 33 -8.28 -10.07 -1.93
C THR A 33 -7.87 -10.69 -3.26
N TRP A 34 -8.00 -12.02 -3.42
CA TRP A 34 -7.71 -12.68 -4.69
C TRP A 34 -8.63 -12.20 -5.83
N TRP A 35 -9.93 -12.08 -5.58
CA TRP A 35 -10.87 -11.51 -6.56
C TRP A 35 -10.52 -10.06 -6.91
N MET A 36 -10.17 -9.25 -5.92
CA MET A 36 -9.74 -7.87 -6.11
C MET A 36 -8.56 -7.78 -7.09
N VAL A 37 -7.48 -8.54 -6.83
CA VAL A 37 -6.31 -8.52 -7.73
C VAL A 37 -6.61 -9.16 -9.09
N THR A 38 -7.50 -10.15 -9.14
CA THR A 38 -7.91 -10.80 -10.40
C THR A 38 -8.72 -9.86 -11.28
N ILE A 39 -9.70 -9.17 -10.73
CA ILE A 39 -10.52 -8.19 -11.46
C ILE A 39 -9.67 -6.98 -11.85
N GLY A 40 -8.81 -6.50 -10.95
CA GLY A 40 -7.81 -5.48 -11.26
C GLY A 40 -6.89 -5.92 -12.41
N GLY A 41 -6.47 -7.18 -12.40
CA GLY A 41 -5.66 -7.78 -13.48
C GLY A 41 -6.41 -7.88 -14.81
N MET A 42 -7.68 -8.25 -14.81
CA MET A 42 -8.52 -8.23 -16.03
C MET A 42 -8.66 -6.82 -16.59
N PHE A 43 -8.90 -5.83 -15.73
CA PHE A 43 -8.91 -4.43 -16.13
C PHE A 43 -7.55 -4.01 -16.72
N ALA A 44 -6.46 -4.40 -16.09
CA ALA A 44 -5.10 -4.08 -16.54
C ALA A 44 -4.78 -4.73 -17.90
N ILE A 45 -5.22 -5.96 -18.16
CA ILE A 45 -5.08 -6.63 -19.47
C ILE A 45 -5.81 -5.83 -20.55
N ILE A 46 -7.04 -5.38 -20.29
CA ILE A 46 -7.78 -4.55 -21.24
C ILE A 46 -7.02 -3.26 -21.52
N MET A 47 -6.48 -2.60 -20.49
CA MET A 47 -5.71 -1.38 -20.65
C MET A 47 -4.41 -1.59 -21.44
N LEU A 48 -3.75 -2.74 -21.33
CA LEU A 48 -2.55 -3.05 -22.12
C LEU A 48 -2.80 -3.10 -23.64
N PHE A 49 -4.01 -3.42 -24.09
CA PHE A 49 -4.37 -3.32 -25.51
C PHE A 49 -4.30 -1.89 -26.03
N PHE A 50 -4.52 -0.89 -25.19
CA PHE A 50 -4.48 0.52 -25.54
C PHE A 50 -3.12 1.17 -25.28
N THR A 51 -2.40 0.74 -24.27
CA THR A 51 -1.14 1.35 -23.84
C THR A 51 0.10 0.64 -24.36
N GLY A 52 -0.05 -0.59 -24.85
CA GLY A 52 1.06 -1.45 -25.21
C GLY A 52 1.79 -2.02 -23.99
N LEU A 53 2.83 -2.79 -24.23
CA LEU A 53 3.66 -3.39 -23.21
C LEU A 53 4.82 -2.44 -22.81
N PRO A 54 5.35 -2.54 -21.57
CA PRO A 54 6.51 -1.77 -21.17
C PRO A 54 7.77 -2.22 -21.95
N PRO A 55 8.80 -1.36 -22.06
CA PRO A 55 10.08 -1.71 -22.66
C PRO A 55 10.69 -2.96 -22.06
N ARG A 56 11.44 -3.73 -22.88
CA ARG A 56 12.04 -5.00 -22.44
C ARG A 56 12.91 -4.88 -21.20
N THR A 57 13.58 -3.76 -21.03
CA THR A 57 14.44 -3.48 -19.84
C THR A 57 13.66 -3.40 -18.54
N MET A 58 12.36 -3.11 -18.57
CA MET A 58 11.53 -2.99 -17.38
C MET A 58 10.99 -4.35 -16.89
N TRP A 59 11.03 -5.40 -17.73
CA TRP A 59 10.46 -6.70 -17.36
C TRP A 59 11.17 -7.38 -16.20
N ILE A 60 12.48 -7.20 -16.06
CA ILE A 60 13.20 -7.77 -14.90
C ILE A 60 12.71 -7.15 -13.60
N PHE A 61 12.50 -5.82 -13.58
CA PHE A 61 11.94 -5.12 -12.43
C PHE A 61 10.50 -5.59 -12.16
N ALA A 62 9.67 -5.66 -13.19
CA ALA A 62 8.28 -6.13 -13.07
C ALA A 62 8.21 -7.54 -12.50
N LEU A 63 8.98 -8.49 -13.03
CA LEU A 63 8.95 -9.89 -12.57
C LEU A 63 9.43 -10.04 -11.12
N VAL A 64 10.48 -9.32 -10.72
CA VAL A 64 10.95 -9.36 -9.33
C VAL A 64 9.93 -8.70 -8.41
N SER A 65 9.40 -7.54 -8.79
CA SER A 65 8.40 -6.83 -8.01
C SER A 65 7.11 -7.65 -7.84
N ILE A 66 6.61 -8.31 -8.89
CA ILE A 66 5.44 -9.19 -8.85
C ILE A 66 5.63 -10.34 -7.84
N CYS A 67 6.81 -10.94 -7.78
CA CYS A 67 7.11 -11.99 -6.80
C CYS A 67 7.05 -11.46 -5.36
N VAL A 68 7.63 -10.27 -5.13
CA VAL A 68 7.61 -9.61 -3.81
C VAL A 68 6.18 -9.19 -3.45
N GLU A 69 5.44 -8.63 -4.40
CA GLU A 69 4.06 -8.18 -4.21
C GLU A 69 3.10 -9.35 -3.98
N ALA A 70 3.24 -10.46 -4.69
CA ALA A 70 2.48 -11.68 -4.43
C ALA A 70 2.75 -12.21 -3.00
N THR A 71 4.02 -12.23 -2.58
CA THR A 71 4.41 -12.58 -1.21
C THR A 71 3.79 -11.62 -0.20
N TYR A 72 3.79 -10.31 -0.50
CA TYR A 72 3.13 -9.30 0.32
C TYR A 72 1.63 -9.58 0.47
N PHE A 73 0.88 -9.83 -0.61
CA PHE A 73 -0.56 -10.09 -0.53
C PHE A 73 -0.88 -11.37 0.27
N ILE A 74 -0.11 -12.44 0.09
CA ILE A 74 -0.27 -13.68 0.86
C ILE A 74 0.01 -13.42 2.35
N THR A 75 1.13 -12.74 2.66
CA THR A 75 1.51 -12.44 4.05
C THR A 75 0.53 -11.48 4.71
N LEU A 76 0.03 -10.49 3.99
CA LEU A 76 -0.97 -9.54 4.47
C LEU A 76 -2.28 -10.25 4.79
N SER A 77 -2.73 -11.14 3.90
CA SER A 77 -3.95 -11.92 4.12
C SER A 77 -3.82 -12.83 5.33
N TYR A 78 -2.66 -13.50 5.50
CA TYR A 78 -2.34 -14.28 6.69
C TYR A 78 -2.37 -13.42 7.95
N ALA A 79 -1.70 -12.26 7.91
CA ALA A 79 -1.64 -11.35 9.03
C ALA A 79 -3.03 -10.86 9.48
N TYR A 80 -3.91 -10.55 8.53
CA TYR A 80 -5.28 -10.11 8.84
C TYR A 80 -6.21 -11.22 9.29
N HIS A 81 -5.87 -12.48 9.01
CA HIS A 81 -6.61 -13.63 9.50
C HIS A 81 -6.25 -13.96 10.95
N ASP A 82 -4.95 -13.99 11.26
CA ASP A 82 -4.42 -14.52 12.53
C ASP A 82 -4.14 -13.45 13.59
N HIS A 83 -4.08 -12.17 13.17
CA HIS A 83 -3.74 -11.06 14.06
C HIS A 83 -4.69 -9.88 13.90
N ASP A 84 -4.74 -9.02 14.94
CA ASP A 84 -5.55 -7.81 14.92
C ASP A 84 -5.09 -6.83 13.84
N PHE A 85 -6.02 -6.40 13.00
CA PHE A 85 -5.79 -5.38 11.98
C PHE A 85 -5.20 -4.09 12.59
N SER A 86 -5.66 -3.73 13.78
CA SER A 86 -5.20 -2.55 14.52
C SER A 86 -3.74 -2.64 14.97
N LEU A 87 -3.16 -3.84 15.02
CA LEU A 87 -1.73 -4.05 15.25
C LEU A 87 -0.96 -4.04 13.92
N ILE A 88 -1.39 -4.87 12.97
CA ILE A 88 -0.65 -5.12 11.72
C ILE A 88 -0.55 -3.86 10.87
N TYR A 89 -1.69 -3.18 10.64
CA TYR A 89 -1.75 -2.08 9.69
C TYR A 89 -0.87 -0.87 10.09
N PRO A 90 -0.92 -0.34 11.33
CA PRO A 90 -0.08 0.80 11.72
C PRO A 90 1.41 0.45 11.78
N VAL A 91 1.77 -0.75 12.23
CA VAL A 91 3.18 -1.16 12.31
C VAL A 91 3.76 -1.34 10.90
N ALA A 92 3.06 -2.05 10.01
CA ALA A 92 3.52 -2.26 8.64
C ALA A 92 3.65 -0.92 7.89
N ARG A 93 2.64 -0.07 7.97
CA ARG A 93 2.63 1.22 7.29
C ARG A 93 3.55 2.25 7.93
N GLY A 94 3.67 2.24 9.26
CA GLY A 94 4.54 3.16 9.97
C GLY A 94 6.03 2.87 9.77
N SER A 95 6.40 1.61 9.56
CA SER A 95 7.81 1.21 9.37
C SER A 95 8.25 1.28 7.89
N ALA A 96 7.34 1.13 6.93
CA ALA A 96 7.68 1.08 5.50
C ALA A 96 8.44 2.34 5.00
N PRO A 97 8.08 3.59 5.36
CA PRO A 97 8.81 4.77 4.93
C PRO A 97 10.27 4.81 5.38
N ALA A 98 10.56 4.30 6.58
CA ALA A 98 11.93 4.27 7.09
C ALA A 98 12.80 3.32 6.24
N PHE A 99 12.30 2.11 5.95
CA PHE A 99 12.99 1.18 5.06
C PHE A 99 13.10 1.73 3.64
N LEU A 100 12.02 2.32 3.11
CA LEU A 100 12.02 2.91 1.77
C LEU A 100 13.07 4.02 1.64
N THR A 101 13.15 4.91 2.63
CA THR A 101 14.18 5.97 2.65
C THR A 101 15.59 5.38 2.65
N LEU A 102 15.81 4.31 3.43
CA LEU A 102 17.09 3.61 3.46
C LEU A 102 17.45 3.01 2.09
N TRP A 103 16.50 2.33 1.43
CA TRP A 103 16.73 1.75 0.11
C TRP A 103 16.93 2.81 -0.97
N SER A 104 16.15 3.89 -0.94
CA SER A 104 16.30 5.01 -1.87
C SER A 104 17.68 5.67 -1.76
N PHE A 105 18.19 5.82 -0.55
CA PHE A 105 19.54 6.33 -0.32
C PHE A 105 20.62 5.36 -0.82
N LEU A 106 20.51 4.07 -0.49
CA LEU A 106 21.53 3.06 -0.80
C LEU A 106 21.56 2.67 -2.29
N PHE A 107 20.41 2.51 -2.92
CA PHE A 107 20.30 1.94 -4.27
C PHE A 107 19.95 2.95 -5.36
N LEU A 108 19.18 4.00 -5.03
CA LEU A 108 18.80 5.03 -6.00
C LEU A 108 19.68 6.28 -5.87
N HIS A 109 20.55 6.33 -4.87
CA HIS A 109 21.44 7.46 -4.60
C HIS A 109 20.69 8.81 -4.51
N GLU A 110 19.47 8.79 -3.96
CA GLU A 110 18.66 10.01 -3.80
C GLU A 110 19.37 11.02 -2.91
N LYS A 111 19.47 12.24 -3.38
CA LYS A 111 20.00 13.38 -2.62
C LYS A 111 18.84 14.14 -2.00
N LEU A 112 18.57 13.86 -0.74
CA LEU A 112 17.49 14.51 -0.01
C LEU A 112 17.95 15.85 0.54
N THR A 113 17.09 16.87 0.48
CA THR A 113 17.34 18.16 1.13
C THR A 113 17.23 18.03 2.64
N THR A 114 17.86 18.91 3.41
CA THR A 114 17.71 18.95 4.88
C THR A 114 16.24 19.16 5.27
N GLY A 115 15.52 20.03 4.55
CA GLY A 115 14.10 20.26 4.76
C GLY A 115 13.26 19.01 4.48
N GLY A 116 13.58 18.30 3.40
CA GLY A 116 12.92 17.04 3.06
C GLY A 116 13.15 15.93 4.11
N LEU A 117 14.37 15.82 4.65
CA LEU A 117 14.68 14.89 5.75
C LEU A 117 13.90 15.24 7.03
N LEU A 118 13.77 16.52 7.36
CA LEU A 118 12.93 16.95 8.47
C LEU A 118 11.47 16.58 8.26
N GLY A 119 10.92 16.82 7.07
CA GLY A 119 9.55 16.44 6.74
C GLY A 119 9.32 14.92 6.80
N LEU A 120 10.27 14.12 6.31
CA LEU A 120 10.26 12.66 6.47
C LEU A 120 10.24 12.25 7.95
N GLY A 121 11.08 12.87 8.77
CA GLY A 121 11.11 12.63 10.21
C GLY A 121 9.75 12.90 10.86
N PHE A 122 9.09 14.00 10.50
CA PHE A 122 7.73 14.31 10.98
C PHE A 122 6.72 13.24 10.56
N ILE A 123 6.74 12.79 9.30
CA ILE A 123 5.84 11.72 8.83
C ILE A 123 6.07 10.43 9.63
N ILE A 124 7.32 9.99 9.78
CA ILE A 124 7.66 8.77 10.52
C ILE A 124 7.23 8.88 11.99
N VAL A 125 7.52 10.01 12.65
CA VAL A 125 7.10 10.25 14.05
C VAL A 125 5.58 10.23 14.18
N GLY A 126 4.85 10.88 13.28
CA GLY A 126 3.39 10.87 13.29
C GLY A 126 2.80 9.47 13.10
N LEU A 127 3.38 8.66 12.20
CA LEU A 127 3.00 7.26 12.02
C LEU A 127 3.29 6.41 13.26
N LEU A 128 4.44 6.62 13.91
CA LEU A 128 4.78 5.97 15.17
C LEU A 128 3.81 6.35 16.30
N ILE A 129 3.42 7.62 16.42
CA ILE A 129 2.43 8.08 17.41
C ILE A 129 1.11 7.33 17.21
N ILE A 130 0.61 7.21 15.97
CA ILE A 130 -0.63 6.48 15.67
C ILE A 130 -0.45 4.99 15.97
N GLY A 131 0.68 4.40 15.56
CA GLY A 131 1.00 2.99 15.76
C GLY A 131 1.09 2.61 17.24
N ILE A 132 1.87 3.35 18.03
CA ILE A 132 2.05 3.12 19.47
C ILE A 132 0.72 3.28 20.21
N ASN A 133 -0.06 4.32 19.91
CA ASN A 133 -1.37 4.49 20.53
C ASN A 133 -2.31 3.30 20.26
N THR A 134 -2.25 2.75 19.06
CA THR A 134 -3.05 1.57 18.70
C THR A 134 -2.58 0.33 19.48
N LEU A 135 -1.26 0.15 19.62
CA LEU A 135 -0.67 -0.94 20.41
C LEU A 135 -1.02 -0.86 21.90
N THR A 136 -0.99 0.34 22.48
CA THR A 136 -1.32 0.53 23.91
C THR A 136 -2.78 0.30 24.24
N GLN A 137 -3.68 0.54 23.27
CA GLN A 137 -5.11 0.26 23.44
C GLN A 137 -5.47 -1.22 23.30
N ALA A 138 -4.64 -2.02 22.62
CA ALA A 138 -4.88 -3.42 22.29
C ALA A 138 -4.37 -4.40 23.36
N HIS A 139 -4.33 -4.12 24.64
CA HIS A 139 -3.85 -4.98 25.75
C HIS A 139 -2.87 -6.08 25.30
N VAL A 140 -1.59 -5.72 25.16
CA VAL A 140 -0.54 -6.53 24.52
C VAL A 140 -0.25 -7.83 25.29
N THR A 141 -0.47 -8.98 24.65
CA THR A 141 -0.06 -10.33 25.12
C THR A 141 1.07 -10.88 24.24
N GLN A 142 1.67 -12.04 24.60
CA GLN A 142 2.76 -12.67 23.80
C GLN A 142 2.41 -12.94 22.32
N LEU A 143 1.13 -13.09 21.99
CA LEU A 143 0.64 -13.24 20.61
C LEU A 143 0.98 -12.01 19.75
N HIS A 144 1.12 -10.85 20.35
CA HIS A 144 1.38 -9.57 19.67
C HIS A 144 2.81 -9.42 19.17
N PHE A 145 3.80 -10.10 19.77
CA PHE A 145 5.18 -10.06 19.28
C PHE A 145 5.30 -10.72 17.89
N LYS A 146 4.63 -11.87 17.67
CA LYS A 146 4.59 -12.52 16.37
C LYS A 146 3.87 -11.63 15.34
N GLY A 147 2.76 -11.03 15.71
CA GLY A 147 2.04 -10.07 14.87
C GLY A 147 2.91 -8.87 14.48
N ALA A 148 3.65 -8.28 15.45
CA ALA A 148 4.56 -7.18 15.18
C ALA A 148 5.69 -7.59 14.22
N ALA A 149 6.28 -8.77 14.38
CA ALA A 149 7.30 -9.29 13.47
C ALA A 149 6.76 -9.50 12.04
N VAL A 150 5.55 -10.04 11.90
CA VAL A 150 4.87 -10.17 10.60
C VAL A 150 4.60 -8.80 9.99
N ALA A 151 4.17 -7.82 10.80
CA ALA A 151 3.93 -6.46 10.32
C ALA A 151 5.22 -5.77 9.83
N VAL A 152 6.35 -5.95 10.52
CA VAL A 152 7.66 -5.44 10.07
C VAL A 152 8.11 -6.15 8.79
N PHE A 153 7.88 -7.46 8.67
CA PHE A 153 8.16 -8.19 7.42
C PHE A 153 7.31 -7.67 6.26
N ILE A 154 6.02 -7.37 6.49
CA ILE A 154 5.16 -6.71 5.50
C ILE A 154 5.72 -5.33 5.12
N ALA A 155 6.21 -4.54 6.08
CA ALA A 155 6.85 -3.25 5.81
C ALA A 155 8.10 -3.39 4.93
N LEU A 156 8.92 -4.41 5.16
CA LEU A 156 10.07 -4.73 4.31
C LEU A 156 9.63 -5.07 2.89
N LEU A 157 8.62 -5.93 2.72
CA LEU A 157 8.09 -6.28 1.40
C LEU A 157 7.57 -5.04 0.67
N ILE A 158 6.79 -4.18 1.37
CA ILE A 158 6.29 -2.92 0.81
C ILE A 158 7.45 -2.04 0.34
N SER A 159 8.47 -1.85 1.17
CA SER A 159 9.61 -0.99 0.83
C SER A 159 10.43 -1.53 -0.33
N ILE A 160 10.62 -2.85 -0.42
CA ILE A 160 11.38 -3.51 -1.48
C ILE A 160 10.66 -3.37 -2.83
N TYR A 161 9.39 -3.80 -2.95
CA TYR A 161 8.70 -3.69 -4.23
C TYR A 161 8.53 -2.22 -4.65
N THR A 162 8.26 -1.32 -3.70
CA THR A 162 8.17 0.12 -4.00
C THR A 162 9.48 0.69 -4.53
N THR A 163 10.63 0.25 -4.00
CA THR A 163 11.95 0.67 -4.49
C THR A 163 12.21 0.15 -5.90
N ILE A 164 11.88 -1.12 -6.15
CA ILE A 164 12.02 -1.74 -7.48
C ILE A 164 11.16 -1.00 -8.51
N ASP A 165 9.91 -0.70 -8.15
CA ASP A 165 8.97 -0.02 -9.04
C ASP A 165 9.37 1.43 -9.30
N GLY A 166 9.85 2.14 -8.28
CA GLY A 166 10.40 3.48 -8.43
C GLY A 166 11.61 3.50 -9.36
N ALA A 167 12.53 2.55 -9.20
CA ALA A 167 13.68 2.38 -10.11
C ALA A 167 13.24 2.08 -11.55
N ALA A 168 12.24 1.22 -11.72
CA ALA A 168 11.72 0.85 -13.05
C ALA A 168 11.13 2.04 -13.80
N VAL A 169 10.35 2.88 -13.13
CA VAL A 169 9.61 3.98 -13.79
C VAL A 169 10.35 5.30 -13.81
N HIS A 170 11.58 5.35 -13.33
CA HIS A 170 12.39 6.58 -13.32
C HIS A 170 12.51 7.24 -14.72
N ASN A 171 12.52 6.44 -15.77
CA ASN A 171 12.58 6.90 -17.17
C ASN A 171 11.19 6.97 -17.85
N GLY A 172 10.09 6.95 -17.11
CA GLY A 172 8.74 6.98 -17.61
C GLY A 172 8.10 5.58 -17.71
N PHE A 173 7.06 5.46 -18.58
CA PHE A 173 6.31 4.23 -18.82
C PHE A 173 5.58 3.64 -17.59
N ALA A 174 5.23 4.47 -16.60
CA ALA A 174 4.54 4.01 -15.38
C ALA A 174 3.23 3.27 -15.69
N LEU A 175 2.44 3.75 -16.67
CA LEU A 175 1.15 3.14 -17.01
C LEU A 175 1.29 1.71 -17.54
N PRO A 176 2.02 1.41 -18.63
CA PRO A 176 2.17 0.04 -19.12
C PRO A 176 2.91 -0.86 -18.12
N TYR A 177 3.81 -0.32 -17.31
CA TYR A 177 4.50 -1.05 -16.24
C TYR A 177 3.52 -1.57 -15.18
N VAL A 178 2.72 -0.67 -14.58
CA VAL A 178 1.73 -1.03 -13.55
C VAL A 178 0.67 -1.97 -14.11
N MET A 179 0.19 -1.72 -15.34
CA MET A 179 -0.78 -2.63 -15.98
C MET A 179 -0.20 -4.04 -16.16
N SER A 180 1.06 -4.16 -16.57
CA SER A 180 1.72 -5.47 -16.69
C SER A 180 1.86 -6.19 -15.35
N MET A 181 2.17 -5.47 -14.27
CA MET A 181 2.25 -6.03 -12.92
C MET A 181 0.89 -6.57 -12.49
N PHE A 182 -0.17 -5.74 -12.54
CA PHE A 182 -1.50 -6.18 -12.13
C PHE A 182 -2.05 -7.32 -12.99
N ALA A 183 -1.70 -7.41 -14.27
CA ALA A 183 -2.08 -8.52 -15.13
C ALA A 183 -1.45 -9.86 -14.69
N LEU A 184 -0.25 -9.83 -14.10
CA LEU A 184 0.51 -11.03 -13.77
C LEU A 184 0.42 -11.46 -12.30
N VAL A 185 0.23 -10.52 -11.36
CA VAL A 185 0.13 -10.83 -9.91
C VAL A 185 -0.92 -11.92 -9.60
N PRO A 186 -2.15 -11.90 -10.18
CA PRO A 186 -3.14 -12.94 -9.92
C PRO A 186 -2.66 -14.35 -10.25
N ILE A 187 -1.80 -14.49 -11.27
CA ILE A 187 -1.27 -15.80 -11.71
C ILE A 187 -0.47 -16.46 -10.59
N LEU A 188 0.32 -15.70 -9.84
CA LEU A 188 1.12 -16.21 -8.73
C LEU A 188 0.28 -16.55 -7.48
N ILE A 189 -0.80 -15.80 -7.25
CA ILE A 189 -1.65 -15.99 -6.06
C ILE A 189 -2.70 -17.11 -6.29
N THR A 190 -3.16 -17.30 -7.52
CA THR A 190 -4.21 -18.25 -7.88
C THR A 190 -3.95 -19.69 -7.39
N PRO A 191 -2.75 -20.29 -7.57
CA PRO A 191 -2.49 -21.65 -7.09
C PRO A 191 -2.67 -21.80 -5.57
N PHE A 192 -2.30 -20.76 -4.80
CA PHE A 192 -2.48 -20.74 -3.35
C PHE A 192 -3.96 -20.78 -2.96
N ILE A 193 -4.79 -19.97 -3.61
CA ILE A 193 -6.23 -19.89 -3.33
C ILE A 193 -6.94 -21.18 -3.71
N PHE A 194 -6.68 -21.73 -4.92
CA PHE A 194 -7.33 -22.95 -5.39
C PHE A 194 -6.88 -24.21 -4.65
N ARG A 195 -5.71 -24.19 -4.02
CA ARG A 195 -5.28 -25.27 -3.12
C ARG A 195 -6.04 -25.25 -1.79
N GLN A 196 -6.46 -24.07 -1.33
CA GLN A 196 -7.01 -23.89 0.01
C GLN A 196 -8.54 -23.83 0.03
N TYR A 197 -9.16 -23.38 -1.06
CA TYR A 197 -10.59 -23.14 -1.14
C TYR A 197 -11.22 -23.84 -2.36
N LYS A 198 -12.44 -24.39 -2.17
CA LYS A 198 -13.24 -24.95 -3.25
C LYS A 198 -13.82 -23.85 -4.12
N TRP A 199 -13.98 -24.12 -5.41
CA TRP A 199 -14.49 -23.16 -6.40
C TRP A 199 -15.85 -22.55 -6.00
N GLU A 200 -16.76 -23.36 -5.44
CA GLU A 200 -18.08 -22.89 -4.99
C GLU A 200 -17.96 -21.76 -3.97
N ARG A 201 -17.03 -21.90 -2.99
CA ARG A 201 -16.77 -20.86 -1.98
C ARG A 201 -16.14 -19.62 -2.59
N ILE A 202 -15.20 -19.81 -3.51
CA ILE A 202 -14.56 -18.71 -4.25
C ILE A 202 -15.60 -17.93 -5.04
N LYS A 203 -16.49 -18.62 -5.77
CA LYS A 203 -17.55 -18.00 -6.56
C LYS A 203 -18.56 -17.24 -5.68
N MET A 204 -18.98 -17.85 -4.56
CA MET A 204 -19.95 -17.24 -3.65
C MET A 204 -19.45 -15.91 -3.09
N ALA A 205 -18.19 -15.80 -2.72
CA ALA A 205 -17.62 -14.54 -2.21
C ALA A 205 -17.74 -13.36 -3.21
N LEU A 206 -17.73 -13.63 -4.52
CA LEU A 206 -18.00 -12.61 -5.54
C LEU A 206 -19.51 -12.34 -5.69
N VAL A 207 -20.32 -13.39 -5.69
CA VAL A 207 -21.79 -13.31 -5.86
C VAL A 207 -22.43 -12.54 -4.70
N ASP A 208 -21.94 -12.76 -3.49
CA ASP A 208 -22.44 -12.06 -2.29
C ASP A 208 -22.05 -10.58 -2.26
N GLN A 209 -20.99 -10.20 -2.98
CA GLN A 209 -20.47 -8.83 -3.01
C GLN A 209 -20.21 -8.33 -4.46
N PRO A 210 -21.22 -8.31 -5.33
CA PRO A 210 -21.05 -8.16 -6.79
C PRO A 210 -20.57 -6.74 -7.22
N ILE A 211 -20.70 -5.75 -6.36
CA ILE A 211 -20.23 -4.39 -6.62
C ILE A 211 -18.95 -4.09 -5.83
N ARG A 212 -18.89 -4.50 -4.57
CA ARG A 212 -17.80 -4.13 -3.67
C ARG A 212 -16.46 -4.70 -4.13
N VAL A 213 -16.45 -5.97 -4.51
CA VAL A 213 -15.22 -6.68 -4.92
C VAL A 213 -14.65 -6.12 -6.24
N PRO A 214 -15.44 -5.98 -7.32
CA PRO A 214 -14.93 -5.32 -8.54
C PRO A 214 -14.48 -3.88 -8.32
N LEU A 215 -15.23 -3.10 -7.54
CA LEU A 215 -14.85 -1.74 -7.19
C LEU A 215 -13.50 -1.70 -6.46
N ALA A 216 -13.29 -2.58 -5.49
CA ALA A 216 -12.02 -2.68 -4.78
C ALA A 216 -10.85 -2.99 -5.74
N GLY A 217 -11.05 -3.86 -6.75
CA GLY A 217 -10.06 -4.17 -7.77
C GLY A 217 -9.66 -2.95 -8.61
N ILE A 218 -10.64 -2.23 -9.12
CA ILE A 218 -10.39 -1.02 -9.93
C ILE A 218 -9.71 0.07 -9.08
N LEU A 219 -10.23 0.32 -7.86
CA LEU A 219 -9.64 1.29 -6.96
C LEU A 219 -8.19 0.94 -6.59
N GLY A 220 -7.88 -0.35 -6.42
CA GLY A 220 -6.54 -0.84 -6.16
C GLY A 220 -5.56 -0.50 -7.29
N VAL A 221 -5.93 -0.81 -8.53
CA VAL A 221 -5.13 -0.48 -9.72
C VAL A 221 -4.92 1.02 -9.85
N LEU A 222 -5.99 1.81 -9.75
CA LEU A 222 -5.90 3.27 -9.88
C LEU A 222 -5.05 3.89 -8.76
N ALA A 223 -5.23 3.44 -7.53
CA ALA A 223 -4.42 3.90 -6.39
C ALA A 223 -2.94 3.64 -6.63
N TYR A 224 -2.60 2.44 -7.10
CA TYR A 224 -1.21 2.08 -7.32
C TYR A 224 -0.60 2.80 -8.53
N LEU A 225 -1.37 2.93 -9.62
CA LEU A 225 -0.95 3.68 -10.80
C LEU A 225 -0.59 5.13 -10.45
N MET A 226 -1.42 5.81 -9.67
CA MET A 226 -1.16 7.19 -9.24
C MET A 226 0.10 7.28 -8.37
N ALA A 227 0.33 6.31 -7.49
CA ALA A 227 1.53 6.25 -6.69
C ALA A 227 2.78 6.05 -7.55
N VAL A 228 2.79 5.05 -8.43
CA VAL A 228 3.94 4.72 -9.28
C VAL A 228 4.21 5.84 -10.29
N PHE A 229 3.16 6.49 -10.82
CA PHE A 229 3.35 7.68 -11.65
C PHE A 229 4.04 8.80 -10.87
N SER A 230 3.69 9.00 -9.60
CA SER A 230 4.35 9.99 -8.75
C SER A 230 5.84 9.68 -8.53
N TYR A 231 6.23 8.40 -8.50
CA TYR A 231 7.63 7.97 -8.38
C TYR A 231 8.47 8.31 -9.61
N SER A 232 7.85 8.50 -10.79
CA SER A 232 8.55 8.92 -12.00
C SER A 232 8.84 10.43 -12.06
N ILE A 233 8.19 11.24 -11.20
CA ILE A 233 8.29 12.71 -11.23
C ILE A 233 8.75 13.33 -9.90
N ALA A 234 8.99 12.54 -8.87
CA ALA A 234 9.40 12.99 -7.55
C ALA A 234 10.35 11.99 -6.88
N PRO A 235 11.18 12.42 -5.90
CA PRO A 235 12.00 11.51 -5.11
C PRO A 235 11.14 10.44 -4.44
N LEU A 236 11.56 9.17 -4.59
CA LEU A 236 10.81 8.01 -4.14
C LEU A 236 10.59 8.01 -2.62
N SER A 237 11.61 8.38 -1.86
CA SER A 237 11.55 8.49 -0.40
C SER A 237 10.46 9.46 0.06
N TYR A 238 10.32 10.61 -0.59
CA TYR A 238 9.25 11.57 -0.29
C TYR A 238 7.89 11.06 -0.74
N ALA A 239 7.81 10.58 -1.98
CA ALA A 239 6.57 10.11 -2.57
C ALA A 239 5.99 8.91 -1.81
N GLY A 240 6.81 7.92 -1.50
CA GLY A 240 6.38 6.76 -0.72
C GLY A 240 5.95 7.13 0.70
N SER A 241 6.63 8.07 1.35
CA SER A 241 6.26 8.52 2.70
C SER A 241 4.95 9.31 2.72
N ILE A 242 4.72 10.19 1.73
CA ILE A 242 3.43 10.91 1.60
C ILE A 242 2.28 9.93 1.34
N ARG A 243 2.51 8.86 0.58
CA ARG A 243 1.49 7.81 0.35
C ARG A 243 0.98 7.20 1.65
N GLU A 244 1.82 7.12 2.69
CA GLU A 244 1.42 6.57 3.99
C GLU A 244 0.43 7.44 4.77
N VAL A 245 0.09 8.64 4.28
CA VAL A 245 -1.06 9.41 4.79
C VAL A 245 -2.38 8.62 4.71
N SER A 246 -2.42 7.54 3.91
CA SER A 246 -3.52 6.58 3.88
C SER A 246 -3.89 6.04 5.28
N VAL A 247 -2.93 5.99 6.23
CA VAL A 247 -3.19 5.63 7.63
C VAL A 247 -4.09 6.66 8.31
N VAL A 248 -3.89 7.95 8.01
CA VAL A 248 -4.74 9.03 8.54
C VAL A 248 -6.15 8.93 7.96
N PHE A 249 -6.26 8.73 6.64
CA PHE A 249 -7.57 8.53 5.99
C PHE A 249 -8.25 7.27 6.50
N GLY A 250 -7.50 6.20 6.77
CA GLY A 250 -8.02 4.98 7.39
C GLY A 250 -8.57 5.21 8.79
N ALA A 251 -7.87 6.01 9.61
CA ALA A 251 -8.34 6.38 10.95
C ALA A 251 -9.61 7.26 10.90
N LEU A 252 -9.65 8.22 9.97
CA LEU A 252 -10.83 9.05 9.73
C LEU A 252 -12.03 8.23 9.25
N ALA A 253 -11.80 7.30 8.31
CA ALA A 253 -12.82 6.39 7.81
C ALA A 253 -13.35 5.45 8.92
N GLY A 254 -12.47 4.92 9.76
CA GLY A 254 -12.82 4.15 10.95
C GLY A 254 -13.74 4.93 11.89
N TRP A 255 -13.39 6.18 12.16
CA TRP A 255 -14.19 7.06 12.99
C TRP A 255 -15.56 7.37 12.37
N TRP A 256 -15.58 7.76 11.11
CA TRP A 256 -16.81 8.20 10.43
C TRP A 256 -17.76 7.03 10.10
N PHE A 257 -17.22 5.98 9.43
CA PHE A 257 -18.05 4.87 8.93
C PHE A 257 -18.25 3.74 9.93
N LEU A 258 -17.23 3.45 10.76
CA LEU A 258 -17.27 2.35 11.73
C LEU A 258 -17.63 2.83 13.14
N LYS A 259 -17.82 4.17 13.33
CA LYS A 259 -18.12 4.81 14.62
C LYS A 259 -17.09 4.50 15.72
N GLU A 260 -15.84 4.22 15.32
CA GLU A 260 -14.72 4.05 16.24
C GLU A 260 -14.40 5.38 16.94
N LYS A 261 -13.99 5.34 18.22
CA LYS A 261 -13.59 6.57 18.92
C LYS A 261 -12.26 7.10 18.36
N MET A 262 -12.28 8.33 17.85
CA MET A 262 -11.06 9.01 17.46
C MET A 262 -10.38 9.57 18.72
N GLY A 263 -9.33 8.90 19.18
CA GLY A 263 -8.56 9.38 20.33
C GLY A 263 -7.72 10.62 19.97
N GLY A 264 -7.50 11.54 20.94
CA GLY A 264 -6.68 12.73 20.74
C GLY A 264 -5.26 12.44 20.24
N ILE A 265 -4.69 11.30 20.61
CA ILE A 265 -3.35 10.86 20.17
C ILE A 265 -3.34 10.54 18.66
N ARG A 266 -4.41 9.93 18.12
CA ARG A 266 -4.53 9.68 16.66
C ARG A 266 -4.63 11.01 15.90
N LEU A 267 -5.36 11.98 16.44
CA LEU A 267 -5.45 13.32 15.87
C LEU A 267 -4.09 14.03 15.90
N LEU A 268 -3.35 13.95 17.00
CA LEU A 268 -1.98 14.50 17.10
C LEU A 268 -1.08 13.87 16.04
N GLY A 269 -1.06 12.55 15.90
CA GLY A 269 -0.27 11.86 14.87
C GLY A 269 -0.64 12.31 13.46
N ALA A 270 -1.93 12.49 13.17
CA ALA A 270 -2.41 13.01 11.88
C ALA A 270 -1.90 14.45 11.60
N ILE A 271 -1.92 15.33 12.60
CA ILE A 271 -1.40 16.69 12.49
C ILE A 271 0.11 16.68 12.21
N VAL A 272 0.85 15.81 12.91
CA VAL A 272 2.31 15.69 12.73
C VAL A 272 2.64 15.16 11.32
N ILE A 273 1.90 14.17 10.79
CA ILE A 273 2.04 13.69 9.41
C ILE A 273 1.77 14.82 8.42
N PHE A 274 0.67 15.55 8.61
CA PHE A 274 0.32 16.66 7.72
C PHE A 274 1.38 17.77 7.71
N ALA A 275 1.94 18.12 8.88
CA ALA A 275 3.05 19.05 8.97
C ALA A 275 4.27 18.54 8.19
N GLY A 276 4.61 17.26 8.28
CA GLY A 276 5.69 16.64 7.50
C GLY A 276 5.46 16.75 5.98
N ILE A 277 4.23 16.52 5.50
CA ILE A 277 3.88 16.67 4.08
C ILE A 277 4.08 18.12 3.63
N VAL A 278 3.63 19.09 4.42
CA VAL A 278 3.81 20.52 4.10
C VAL A 278 5.29 20.88 4.05
N ILE A 279 6.10 20.39 4.99
CA ILE A 279 7.56 20.60 5.00
C ILE A 279 8.21 20.03 3.74
N ILE A 280 7.85 18.80 3.33
CA ILE A 280 8.36 18.19 2.07
C ILE A 280 7.89 19.01 0.86
N ALA A 281 6.65 19.49 0.85
CA ALA A 281 6.12 20.26 -0.27
C ALA A 281 6.86 21.58 -0.49
N VAL A 282 7.31 22.23 0.60
CA VAL A 282 7.94 23.57 0.56
C VAL A 282 9.46 23.48 0.49
N LEU A 283 10.08 22.55 1.21
CA LEU A 283 11.54 22.47 1.43
C LEU A 283 12.18 21.18 0.86
N GLY A 284 11.37 20.24 0.35
CA GLY A 284 11.79 18.95 -0.21
C GLY A 284 12.20 18.99 -1.68
#